data_386fdabe698bcce6330d03231f0175fc
#
_entry.id   386fdabe698bcce6330d03231f0175fc
#
_cell.length_a   1.000
_cell.length_b   1.000
_cell.length_c   1.000
_cell.angle_alpha   90.00
_cell.angle_beta   90.00
_cell.angle_gamma   90.00
#
_symmetry.space_group_name_H-M   'P 1'
#
loop_
_entity.id
_entity.type
_entity.pdbx_description
1 polymer ?
#
loop_
_entity_poly.entity_id
_entity_poly.type
_entity_poly.pdbx_seq_one_letter_code
_entity_poly.pdbx_strand_id
1 'polypeptide(L)'
;MKLISSYRSFRPGGGPLQSGEETMDLSLRRAQTMTLIKKRGRRLMKVVGLQLALQAAILAIVFSATGRAETPDASGVPKGALEAKIGYCQDCHGPSGQGYRGFFPIPRLAGQQTEYLENQLRAFVERRRPNSIMSNVAHVLSPAMITALATKFRDFNPKPLGGAPKELVATGEKIFQDGVPEANVAACAACHGPEALGHEQIPRLAGQLYPYIVKELANWSKERGQNPAKPDTSFIMAPVAHSLTKPQVEAVAAYLSYLK
;
A
#
# COMPACT_ATOMS: atom_id res chain seq x y z
N MET A 1 -59.06 37.56 -32.15
CA MET A 1 -59.89 38.04 -33.28
C MET A 1 -60.58 36.82 -33.89
N LYS A 2 -61.94 36.92 -33.82
CA LYS A 2 -63.04 36.32 -34.62
C LYS A 2 -62.94 34.82 -34.97
N LEU A 3 -63.83 33.94 -34.39
CA LEU A 3 -65.27 33.67 -34.77
C LEU A 3 -65.30 32.85 -36.08
N ILE A 4 -66.05 31.74 -36.22
CA ILE A 4 -67.53 31.49 -36.18
C ILE A 4 -67.68 29.94 -36.36
N SER A 5 -68.30 29.15 -35.51
CA SER A 5 -69.72 28.76 -35.54
C SER A 5 -70.22 28.14 -36.86
N SER A 6 -70.64 26.91 -36.86
CA SER A 6 -71.91 26.44 -37.53
C SER A 6 -72.45 25.17 -36.91
N TYR A 7 -73.60 25.37 -36.34
CA TYR A 7 -74.62 24.39 -35.95
C TYR A 7 -75.30 23.79 -37.20
N ARG A 8 -75.50 22.49 -37.26
CA ARG A 8 -76.63 21.87 -38.04
C ARG A 8 -77.23 20.74 -37.26
N SER A 9 -78.45 21.02 -36.84
CA SER A 9 -79.45 20.06 -36.36
C SER A 9 -79.99 19.18 -37.50
N PHE A 10 -80.17 17.93 -37.21
CA PHE A 10 -81.10 17.09 -37.97
C PHE A 10 -81.88 16.14 -37.02
N ARG A 11 -83.18 16.05 -37.26
CA ARG A 11 -84.25 15.36 -36.48
C ARG A 11 -84.43 13.90 -36.94
N PRO A 12 -85.27 13.14 -36.22
CA PRO A 12 -85.07 11.70 -36.05
C PRO A 12 -86.01 10.87 -36.97
N GLY A 13 -85.57 9.68 -37.25
CA GLY A 13 -86.38 8.65 -37.88
C GLY A 13 -86.41 7.40 -37.02
N GLY A 14 -87.56 7.06 -36.47
CA GLY A 14 -87.79 5.84 -35.69
C GLY A 14 -87.91 4.61 -36.60
N GLY A 15 -87.39 3.52 -36.15
CA GLY A 15 -87.54 2.17 -36.70
C GLY A 15 -87.48 1.13 -35.58
N PRO A 16 -88.09 -0.03 -35.64
CA PRO A 16 -88.55 -0.83 -34.51
C PRO A 16 -87.41 -1.69 -33.88
N LEU A 17 -87.63 -1.92 -32.57
CA LEU A 17 -86.83 -2.75 -31.68
C LEU A 17 -86.62 -4.20 -32.18
N GLN A 18 -85.38 -4.58 -32.37
CA GLN A 18 -84.94 -6.00 -32.38
C GLN A 18 -84.19 -6.27 -31.06
N SER A 19 -84.98 -6.72 -30.06
CA SER A 19 -84.53 -6.93 -28.70
C SER A 19 -84.26 -8.41 -28.40
N GLY A 20 -83.37 -9.08 -29.19
CA GLY A 20 -83.15 -10.49 -28.92
C GLY A 20 -81.72 -10.96 -29.08
N GLU A 21 -80.96 -10.40 -30.00
CA GLU A 21 -79.64 -10.90 -30.33
C GLU A 21 -78.48 -10.09 -29.66
N GLU A 22 -78.70 -8.83 -29.32
CA GLU A 22 -77.62 -8.00 -28.72
C GLU A 22 -77.27 -8.37 -27.28
N THR A 23 -78.19 -8.94 -26.50
CA THR A 23 -77.90 -9.30 -25.09
C THR A 23 -77.01 -10.57 -24.96
N MET A 24 -77.07 -11.49 -25.92
CA MET A 24 -76.33 -12.73 -25.91
C MET A 24 -74.84 -12.47 -26.35
N ASP A 25 -74.64 -11.55 -27.29
CA ASP A 25 -73.25 -11.14 -27.72
C ASP A 25 -72.53 -10.36 -26.65
N LEU A 26 -73.20 -9.48 -25.88
CA LEU A 26 -72.56 -8.73 -24.76
C LEU A 26 -72.13 -9.64 -23.62
N SER A 27 -72.86 -10.73 -23.33
CA SER A 27 -72.52 -11.67 -22.26
C SER A 27 -71.28 -12.49 -22.65
N LEU A 28 -71.17 -12.93 -23.89
CA LEU A 28 -70.02 -13.66 -24.44
C LEU A 28 -68.77 -12.77 -24.49
N ARG A 29 -68.86 -11.54 -24.91
CA ARG A 29 -67.78 -10.56 -24.93
C ARG A 29 -67.28 -10.27 -23.52
N ARG A 30 -68.14 -10.12 -22.51
CA ARG A 30 -67.77 -9.95 -21.10
C ARG A 30 -67.06 -11.19 -20.56
N ALA A 31 -67.46 -12.40 -20.86
CA ALA A 31 -66.81 -13.62 -20.44
C ALA A 31 -65.41 -13.76 -21.05
N GLN A 32 -65.26 -13.44 -22.35
CA GLN A 32 -63.99 -13.46 -23.04
C GLN A 32 -63.01 -12.40 -22.48
N THR A 33 -63.53 -11.18 -22.20
CA THR A 33 -62.70 -10.10 -21.61
C THR A 33 -62.22 -10.47 -20.21
N MET A 34 -63.10 -11.04 -19.37
CA MET A 34 -62.72 -11.50 -18.03
C MET A 34 -61.66 -12.62 -18.07
N THR A 35 -61.76 -13.53 -19.02
CA THR A 35 -60.77 -14.60 -19.21
C THR A 35 -59.42 -14.08 -19.67
N LEU A 36 -59.39 -13.07 -20.52
CA LEU A 36 -58.17 -12.40 -20.96
C LEU A 36 -57.52 -11.60 -19.84
N ILE A 37 -58.32 -10.92 -19.03
CA ILE A 37 -57.80 -10.16 -17.83
C ILE A 37 -57.18 -11.14 -16.82
N LYS A 38 -57.85 -12.27 -16.52
CA LYS A 38 -57.31 -13.32 -15.63
C LYS A 38 -55.99 -13.95 -16.19
N LYS A 39 -55.92 -14.20 -17.49
CA LYS A 39 -54.68 -14.72 -18.11
C LYS A 39 -53.56 -13.72 -18.11
N ARG A 40 -53.84 -12.40 -18.37
CA ARG A 40 -52.85 -11.33 -18.29
C ARG A 40 -52.35 -11.12 -16.85
N GLY A 41 -53.26 -11.10 -15.86
CA GLY A 41 -52.92 -10.97 -14.45
C GLY A 41 -52.00 -12.10 -13.96
N ARG A 42 -52.28 -13.37 -14.35
CA ARG A 42 -51.42 -14.52 -14.02
C ARG A 42 -50.06 -14.45 -14.68
N ARG A 43 -49.94 -13.93 -15.92
CA ARG A 43 -48.64 -13.73 -16.58
C ARG A 43 -47.86 -12.60 -15.91
N LEU A 44 -48.52 -11.50 -15.57
CA LEU A 44 -47.89 -10.37 -14.88
C LEU A 44 -47.34 -10.77 -13.51
N MET A 45 -48.12 -11.51 -12.70
CA MET A 45 -47.67 -12.03 -11.41
C MET A 45 -46.45 -13.00 -11.52
N LYS A 46 -46.42 -13.82 -12.58
CA LYS A 46 -45.26 -14.69 -12.81
C LYS A 46 -43.99 -13.90 -13.18
N VAL A 47 -44.11 -12.85 -14.00
CA VAL A 47 -42.99 -12.00 -14.39
C VAL A 47 -42.50 -11.18 -13.20
N VAL A 48 -43.39 -10.59 -12.41
CA VAL A 48 -43.00 -9.85 -11.19
C VAL A 48 -42.39 -10.78 -10.14
N GLY A 49 -42.94 -11.98 -9.94
CA GLY A 49 -42.34 -12.98 -9.05
C GLY A 49 -40.93 -13.43 -9.49
N LEU A 50 -40.71 -13.61 -10.79
CA LEU A 50 -39.43 -13.97 -11.34
C LEU A 50 -38.37 -12.82 -11.18
N GLN A 51 -38.82 -11.56 -11.38
CA GLN A 51 -37.95 -10.40 -11.18
C GLN A 51 -37.56 -10.23 -9.69
N LEU A 52 -38.51 -10.39 -8.77
CA LEU A 52 -38.22 -10.33 -7.33
C LEU A 52 -37.28 -11.46 -6.88
N ALA A 53 -37.46 -12.66 -7.41
CA ALA A 53 -36.56 -13.78 -7.13
C ALA A 53 -35.14 -13.54 -7.67
N LEU A 54 -35.03 -12.96 -8.87
CA LEU A 54 -33.74 -12.59 -9.46
C LEU A 54 -33.01 -11.50 -8.66
N GLN A 55 -33.74 -10.48 -8.21
CA GLN A 55 -33.20 -9.42 -7.37
C GLN A 55 -32.75 -9.95 -6.00
N ALA A 56 -33.51 -10.84 -5.38
CA ALA A 56 -33.12 -11.47 -4.12
C ALA A 56 -31.87 -12.36 -4.30
N ALA A 57 -31.74 -13.06 -5.40
CA ALA A 57 -30.55 -13.86 -5.71
C ALA A 57 -29.30 -12.99 -5.93
N ILE A 58 -29.44 -11.86 -6.65
CA ILE A 58 -28.34 -10.89 -6.85
C ILE A 58 -27.93 -10.26 -5.52
N LEU A 59 -28.91 -9.88 -4.68
CA LEU A 59 -28.63 -9.32 -3.34
C LEU A 59 -27.88 -10.34 -2.44
N ALA A 60 -28.27 -11.62 -2.50
CA ALA A 60 -27.60 -12.68 -1.76
C ALA A 60 -26.15 -12.91 -2.23
N ILE A 61 -25.89 -12.83 -3.53
CA ILE A 61 -24.53 -12.95 -4.10
C ILE A 61 -23.67 -11.76 -3.69
N VAL A 62 -24.18 -10.54 -3.73
CA VAL A 62 -23.45 -9.33 -3.33
C VAL A 62 -23.16 -9.36 -1.82
N PHE A 63 -24.09 -9.82 -1.00
CA PHE A 63 -23.90 -9.93 0.47
C PHE A 63 -22.93 -11.05 0.86
N SER A 64 -22.81 -12.11 0.05
CA SER A 64 -21.83 -13.20 0.28
C SER A 64 -20.40 -12.81 -0.11
N ALA A 65 -20.22 -11.77 -0.95
CA ALA A 65 -18.90 -11.32 -1.40
C ALA A 65 -18.21 -10.35 -0.41
N THR A 66 -18.92 -9.82 0.59
CA THR A 66 -18.38 -8.78 1.49
C THR A 66 -17.86 -9.27 2.83
N GLY A 67 -17.76 -10.57 3.08
CA GLY A 67 -17.51 -11.09 4.41
C GLY A 67 -16.39 -12.12 4.56
N ARG A 68 -15.34 -12.10 3.72
CA ARG A 68 -14.14 -12.87 4.04
C ARG A 68 -13.26 -11.98 4.92
N ALA A 69 -13.36 -12.13 6.24
CA ALA A 69 -12.39 -11.55 7.16
C ALA A 69 -11.00 -12.11 6.79
N GLU A 70 -10.10 -11.23 6.35
CA GLU A 70 -8.71 -11.61 6.12
C GLU A 70 -8.09 -12.08 7.43
N THR A 71 -7.45 -13.26 7.39
CA THR A 71 -6.69 -13.75 8.54
C THR A 71 -5.52 -12.80 8.81
N PRO A 72 -5.40 -12.26 10.03
CA PRO A 72 -4.26 -11.45 10.41
C PRO A 72 -2.96 -12.28 10.35
N ASP A 73 -1.84 -11.60 10.12
CA ASP A 73 -0.51 -12.18 10.32
C ASP A 73 -0.18 -12.29 11.82
N ALA A 74 1.04 -12.77 12.14
CA ALA A 74 1.51 -12.91 13.52
C ALA A 74 1.56 -11.58 14.29
N SER A 75 1.53 -10.43 13.60
CA SER A 75 1.49 -9.09 14.22
C SER A 75 0.07 -8.57 14.46
N GLY A 76 -0.97 -9.31 14.04
CA GLY A 76 -2.37 -8.88 14.09
C GLY A 76 -2.78 -7.93 12.98
N VAL A 77 -1.92 -7.71 11.97
CA VAL A 77 -2.21 -6.88 10.81
C VAL A 77 -2.89 -7.71 9.72
N PRO A 78 -4.01 -7.26 9.10
CA PRO A 78 -4.62 -7.95 7.97
C PRO A 78 -3.60 -8.08 6.81
N LYS A 79 -3.49 -9.29 6.25
CA LYS A 79 -2.48 -9.62 5.24
C LYS A 79 -2.50 -8.66 4.04
N GLY A 80 -3.67 -8.36 3.48
CA GLY A 80 -3.78 -7.44 2.35
C GLY A 80 -3.38 -6.01 2.69
N ALA A 81 -3.63 -5.55 3.93
CA ALA A 81 -3.18 -4.25 4.40
C ALA A 81 -1.64 -4.20 4.50
N LEU A 82 -1.01 -5.28 4.98
CA LEU A 82 0.44 -5.39 5.02
C LEU A 82 1.05 -5.43 3.62
N GLU A 83 0.52 -6.25 2.71
CA GLU A 83 0.99 -6.35 1.33
C GLU A 83 0.88 -5.01 0.58
N ALA A 84 -0.24 -4.31 0.71
CA ALA A 84 -0.43 -2.98 0.13
C ALA A 84 0.61 -1.97 0.68
N LYS A 85 0.92 -2.04 1.98
CA LYS A 85 1.88 -1.15 2.60
C LYS A 85 3.32 -1.51 2.19
N ILE A 86 3.66 -2.78 2.02
CA ILE A 86 4.94 -3.24 1.46
C ILE A 86 5.11 -2.69 0.04
N GLY A 87 4.11 -2.85 -0.83
CA GLY A 87 4.13 -2.29 -2.18
C GLY A 87 4.41 -0.78 -2.18
N TYR A 88 3.72 -0.03 -1.34
CA TYR A 88 3.94 1.41 -1.19
C TYR A 88 5.38 1.76 -0.76
N CYS A 89 6.00 0.98 0.13
CA CYS A 89 7.40 1.17 0.49
C CYS A 89 8.34 0.84 -0.68
N GLN A 90 8.03 -0.23 -1.43
CA GLN A 90 8.81 -0.69 -2.57
C GLN A 90 8.83 0.30 -3.74
N ASP A 91 7.80 1.14 -3.90
CA ASP A 91 7.76 2.18 -4.94
C ASP A 91 9.00 3.11 -4.88
N CYS A 92 9.52 3.37 -3.67
CA CYS A 92 10.72 4.17 -3.47
C CYS A 92 11.96 3.31 -3.16
N HIS A 93 11.82 2.29 -2.30
CA HIS A 93 12.92 1.46 -1.83
C HIS A 93 13.28 0.30 -2.76
N GLY A 94 12.63 0.22 -3.94
CA GLY A 94 12.84 -0.81 -4.95
C GLY A 94 12.01 -2.08 -4.69
N PRO A 95 11.67 -2.84 -5.76
CA PRO A 95 10.69 -3.94 -5.72
C PRO A 95 11.06 -5.10 -4.78
N SER A 96 12.32 -5.23 -4.41
CA SER A 96 12.78 -6.19 -3.39
C SER A 96 13.36 -5.49 -2.17
N GLY A 97 13.10 -4.19 -1.98
CA GLY A 97 13.71 -3.42 -0.92
C GLY A 97 15.23 -3.21 -1.06
N GLN A 98 15.76 -3.38 -2.28
CA GLN A 98 17.21 -3.27 -2.56
C GLN A 98 17.74 -1.84 -2.57
N GLY A 99 16.86 -0.84 -2.48
CA GLY A 99 17.21 0.58 -2.58
C GLY A 99 17.20 1.12 -4.01
N TYR A 100 17.45 2.42 -4.12
CA TYR A 100 17.53 3.14 -5.40
C TYR A 100 18.74 4.08 -5.42
N ARG A 101 19.59 3.99 -6.47
CA ARG A 101 20.86 4.72 -6.62
C ARG A 101 20.76 6.03 -7.40
N GLY A 102 19.57 6.63 -7.54
CA GLY A 102 19.39 7.89 -8.25
C GLY A 102 20.07 9.07 -7.56
N PHE A 103 19.80 10.29 -8.05
CA PHE A 103 20.36 11.53 -7.52
C PHE A 103 20.16 11.66 -6.00
N PHE A 104 19.00 11.25 -5.51
CA PHE A 104 18.75 11.06 -4.09
C PHE A 104 18.76 9.56 -3.77
N PRO A 105 19.86 9.04 -3.17
CA PRO A 105 19.92 7.62 -2.86
C PRO A 105 18.91 7.23 -1.80
N ILE A 106 18.04 6.27 -2.13
CA ILE A 106 17.04 5.72 -1.22
C ILE A 106 17.55 4.38 -0.70
N PRO A 107 17.68 4.19 0.62
CA PRO A 107 18.41 3.07 1.20
C PRO A 107 17.77 1.71 0.91
N ARG A 108 18.63 0.68 0.90
CA ARG A 108 18.26 -0.72 1.00
C ARG A 108 17.61 -0.96 2.37
N LEU A 109 16.44 -1.60 2.36
CA LEU A 109 15.73 -2.09 3.55
C LEU A 109 15.87 -3.60 3.69
N ALA A 110 16.06 -4.30 2.59
CA ALA A 110 16.12 -5.76 2.52
C ALA A 110 17.26 -6.34 3.38
N GLY A 111 16.91 -7.32 4.18
CA GLY A 111 17.83 -8.01 5.09
C GLY A 111 18.26 -7.20 6.31
N GLN A 112 17.65 -6.03 6.53
CA GLN A 112 17.97 -5.18 7.68
C GLN A 112 17.38 -5.74 8.98
N GLN A 113 18.03 -5.48 10.11
CA GLN A 113 17.59 -5.91 11.43
C GLN A 113 16.21 -5.34 11.76
N THR A 114 15.32 -6.17 12.30
CA THR A 114 13.93 -5.81 12.61
C THR A 114 13.90 -4.65 13.62
N GLU A 115 14.65 -4.78 14.70
CA GLU A 115 14.71 -3.80 15.78
C GLU A 115 15.26 -2.46 15.29
N TYR A 116 16.24 -2.48 14.39
CA TYR A 116 16.77 -1.28 13.77
C TYR A 116 15.73 -0.61 12.87
N LEU A 117 15.02 -1.36 12.01
CA LEU A 117 13.97 -0.79 11.16
C LEU A 117 12.84 -0.18 11.98
N GLU A 118 12.39 -0.88 13.03
CA GLU A 118 11.38 -0.35 13.94
C GLU A 118 11.83 0.96 14.59
N ASN A 119 13.07 1.00 15.13
CA ASN A 119 13.61 2.20 15.74
C ASN A 119 13.69 3.35 14.72
N GLN A 120 14.13 3.09 13.50
CA GLN A 120 14.21 4.13 12.47
C GLN A 120 12.84 4.66 12.07
N LEU A 121 11.84 3.80 11.90
CA LEU A 121 10.47 4.25 11.61
C LEU A 121 9.91 5.10 12.75
N ARG A 122 10.10 4.67 14.00
CA ARG A 122 9.75 5.48 15.18
C ARG A 122 10.53 6.79 15.27
N ALA A 123 11.83 6.78 14.94
CA ALA A 123 12.66 7.98 14.93
C ALA A 123 12.14 9.04 13.92
N PHE A 124 11.59 8.63 12.78
CA PHE A 124 10.93 9.55 11.85
C PHE A 124 9.62 10.10 12.41
N VAL A 125 8.79 9.27 13.05
CA VAL A 125 7.55 9.71 13.71
C VAL A 125 7.85 10.74 14.82
N GLU A 126 8.84 10.44 15.63
CA GLU A 126 9.25 11.26 16.77
C GLU A 126 10.16 12.44 16.39
N ARG A 127 10.49 12.55 15.11
CA ARG A 127 11.40 13.58 14.55
C ARG A 127 12.80 13.58 15.17
N ARG A 128 13.24 12.46 15.72
CA ARG A 128 14.62 12.23 16.15
C ARG A 128 15.56 12.09 14.95
N ARG A 129 15.04 11.57 13.85
CA ARG A 129 15.71 11.51 12.57
C ARG A 129 15.01 12.44 11.57
N PRO A 130 15.67 13.53 11.13
CA PRO A 130 15.05 14.52 10.27
C PRO A 130 14.96 14.02 8.82
N ASN A 131 13.76 13.78 8.32
CA ASN A 131 13.47 13.53 6.93
C ASN A 131 11.97 13.75 6.69
N SER A 132 11.61 14.82 5.98
CA SER A 132 10.21 15.21 5.79
C SER A 132 9.38 14.12 5.07
N ILE A 133 9.96 13.45 4.06
CA ILE A 133 9.26 12.39 3.33
C ILE A 133 8.99 11.21 4.25
N MET A 134 10.03 10.68 4.91
CA MET A 134 9.88 9.54 5.79
C MET A 134 9.05 9.83 7.04
N SER A 135 9.08 11.06 7.56
CA SER A 135 8.19 11.47 8.64
C SER A 135 6.72 11.42 8.22
N ASN A 136 6.40 11.86 6.99
CA ASN A 136 5.04 11.78 6.44
C ASN A 136 4.61 10.33 6.15
N VAL A 137 5.53 9.49 5.72
CA VAL A 137 5.24 8.06 5.48
C VAL A 137 5.03 7.31 6.79
N ALA A 138 5.88 7.57 7.79
CA ALA A 138 5.91 6.80 9.03
C ALA A 138 4.78 7.18 10.01
N HIS A 139 4.34 8.44 10.07
CA HIS A 139 3.37 8.90 11.07
C HIS A 139 1.99 8.26 10.97
N VAL A 140 1.64 7.69 9.82
CA VAL A 140 0.35 6.98 9.60
C VAL A 140 0.44 5.48 9.92
N LEU A 141 1.62 4.98 10.32
CA LEU A 141 1.81 3.57 10.63
C LEU A 141 1.46 3.29 12.10
N SER A 142 0.63 2.28 12.32
CA SER A 142 0.42 1.76 13.67
C SER A 142 1.67 1.03 14.18
N PRO A 143 1.85 0.88 15.51
CA PRO A 143 2.95 0.07 16.06
C PRO A 143 3.00 -1.36 15.50
N ALA A 144 1.84 -2.02 15.36
CA ALA A 144 1.74 -3.35 14.76
C ALA A 144 2.20 -3.36 13.29
N MET A 145 1.82 -2.35 12.50
CA MET A 145 2.25 -2.22 11.12
C MET A 145 3.75 -1.97 11.00
N ILE A 146 4.35 -1.18 11.90
CA ILE A 146 5.79 -0.96 11.95
C ILE A 146 6.53 -2.29 12.15
N THR A 147 6.12 -3.10 13.13
CA THR A 147 6.70 -4.41 13.41
C THR A 147 6.53 -5.37 12.23
N ALA A 148 5.34 -5.44 11.64
CA ALA A 148 5.08 -6.31 10.49
C ALA A 148 5.95 -5.94 9.27
N LEU A 149 6.08 -4.64 8.96
CA LEU A 149 6.93 -4.16 7.88
C LEU A 149 8.41 -4.45 8.14
N ALA A 150 8.90 -4.19 9.36
CA ALA A 150 10.28 -4.43 9.75
C ALA A 150 10.64 -5.91 9.60
N THR A 151 9.79 -6.81 10.10
CA THR A 151 9.94 -8.27 9.97
C THR A 151 9.96 -8.67 8.49
N LYS A 152 9.05 -8.13 7.69
CA LYS A 152 8.96 -8.50 6.28
C LYS A 152 10.16 -8.06 5.46
N PHE A 153 10.67 -6.84 5.66
CA PHE A 153 11.87 -6.36 4.96
C PHE A 153 13.14 -7.08 5.40
N ARG A 154 13.23 -7.59 6.63
CA ARG A 154 14.30 -8.47 7.09
C ARG A 154 14.40 -9.75 6.25
N ASP A 155 13.26 -10.33 5.86
CA ASP A 155 13.20 -11.59 5.12
C ASP A 155 13.61 -11.44 3.65
N PHE A 156 13.67 -10.22 3.11
CA PHE A 156 14.10 -10.00 1.74
C PHE A 156 15.62 -10.09 1.63
N ASN A 157 16.12 -10.81 0.61
CA ASN A 157 17.56 -10.95 0.39
C ASN A 157 17.95 -10.80 -1.09
N PRO A 158 17.68 -9.65 -1.74
CA PRO A 158 18.15 -9.40 -3.09
C PRO A 158 19.68 -9.26 -3.13
N LYS A 159 20.24 -9.51 -4.30
CA LYS A 159 21.68 -9.25 -4.54
C LYS A 159 21.99 -7.76 -4.31
N PRO A 160 23.19 -7.44 -3.80
CA PRO A 160 23.68 -6.06 -3.73
C PRO A 160 23.64 -5.40 -5.10
N LEU A 161 23.30 -4.11 -5.14
CA LEU A 161 23.33 -3.34 -6.39
C LEU A 161 24.79 -2.99 -6.81
N GLY A 162 25.72 -2.98 -5.87
CA GLY A 162 27.12 -2.62 -6.13
C GLY A 162 27.25 -1.24 -6.80
N GLY A 163 28.18 -1.13 -7.76
CA GLY A 163 28.35 0.08 -8.58
C GLY A 163 29.18 1.18 -7.94
N ALA A 164 29.89 0.87 -6.84
CA ALA A 164 30.94 1.71 -6.29
C ALA A 164 32.24 1.56 -7.08
N PRO A 165 33.19 2.52 -6.96
CA PRO A 165 34.53 2.41 -7.51
C PRO A 165 35.25 1.17 -6.92
N LYS A 166 35.63 0.22 -7.78
CA LYS A 166 36.21 -1.06 -7.34
C LYS A 166 37.59 -0.90 -6.74
N GLU A 167 38.33 0.08 -7.20
CA GLU A 167 39.67 0.44 -6.71
C GLU A 167 39.70 0.84 -5.23
N LEU A 168 38.56 1.25 -4.68
CA LEU A 168 38.43 1.63 -3.27
C LEU A 168 38.10 0.44 -2.34
N VAL A 169 37.70 -0.70 -2.89
CA VAL A 169 37.20 -1.85 -2.11
C VAL A 169 38.22 -2.38 -1.12
N ALA A 170 39.46 -2.62 -1.56
CA ALA A 170 40.52 -3.17 -0.70
C ALA A 170 40.88 -2.22 0.47
N THR A 171 40.95 -0.91 0.20
CA THR A 171 41.15 0.10 1.24
C THR A 171 39.95 0.13 2.20
N GLY A 172 38.73 0.02 1.67
CA GLY A 172 37.52 -0.01 2.45
C GLY A 172 37.41 -1.24 3.36
N GLU A 173 37.82 -2.41 2.86
CA GLU A 173 37.92 -3.64 3.63
C GLU A 173 38.84 -3.48 4.82
N LYS A 174 40.04 -2.93 4.59
CA LYS A 174 41.00 -2.68 5.66
C LYS A 174 40.44 -1.74 6.74
N ILE A 175 39.81 -0.64 6.32
CA ILE A 175 39.16 0.29 7.29
C ILE A 175 38.04 -0.43 8.06
N PHE A 176 37.24 -1.26 7.40
CA PHE A 176 36.16 -1.99 8.05
C PHE A 176 36.66 -2.99 9.08
N GLN A 177 37.73 -3.73 8.75
CA GLN A 177 38.27 -4.80 9.62
C GLN A 177 39.20 -4.27 10.72
N ASP A 178 40.04 -3.28 10.42
CA ASP A 178 41.09 -2.81 11.31
C ASP A 178 40.75 -1.47 12.01
N GLY A 179 39.80 -0.70 11.46
CA GLY A 179 39.55 0.68 11.89
C GLY A 179 40.55 1.67 11.32
N VAL A 180 40.65 2.82 11.97
CA VAL A 180 41.64 3.89 11.69
C VAL A 180 42.24 4.33 13.04
N PRO A 181 43.23 3.61 13.57
CA PRO A 181 43.77 3.84 14.91
C PRO A 181 44.28 5.27 15.12
N GLU A 182 44.94 5.86 14.12
CA GLU A 182 45.44 7.24 14.15
C GLU A 182 44.35 8.30 14.27
N ALA A 183 43.09 7.97 13.88
CA ALA A 183 41.92 8.80 14.03
C ALA A 183 41.04 8.38 15.23
N ASN A 184 41.54 7.43 16.04
CA ASN A 184 40.77 6.85 17.15
C ASN A 184 39.44 6.22 16.72
N VAL A 185 39.39 5.64 15.51
CA VAL A 185 38.23 4.93 14.98
C VAL A 185 38.46 3.43 15.10
N ALA A 186 37.67 2.78 15.94
CA ALA A 186 37.68 1.33 16.10
C ALA A 186 37.27 0.60 14.81
N ALA A 187 37.62 -0.67 14.69
CA ALA A 187 37.16 -1.54 13.62
C ALA A 187 35.63 -1.55 13.53
N CYS A 188 35.09 -1.28 12.35
CA CYS A 188 33.63 -1.28 12.13
C CYS A 188 33.03 -2.66 12.40
N ALA A 189 33.82 -3.71 12.07
CA ALA A 189 33.46 -5.12 12.30
C ALA A 189 33.19 -5.43 13.79
N ALA A 190 33.80 -4.70 14.72
CA ALA A 190 33.62 -4.93 16.16
C ALA A 190 32.17 -4.76 16.62
N CYS A 191 31.42 -3.85 15.98
CA CYS A 191 29.99 -3.61 16.27
C CYS A 191 29.09 -4.19 15.18
N HIS A 192 29.43 -3.96 13.89
CA HIS A 192 28.56 -4.38 12.77
C HIS A 192 28.71 -5.85 12.37
N GLY A 193 29.61 -6.59 13.06
CA GLY A 193 29.94 -7.98 12.75
C GLY A 193 30.91 -8.12 11.56
N PRO A 194 31.65 -9.25 11.45
CA PRO A 194 32.67 -9.46 10.43
C PRO A 194 32.11 -9.42 9.00
N GLU A 195 30.86 -9.81 8.83
CA GLU A 195 30.13 -9.80 7.54
C GLU A 195 29.27 -8.55 7.36
N ALA A 196 29.37 -7.56 8.26
CA ALA A 196 28.57 -6.34 8.26
C ALA A 196 27.06 -6.58 8.28
N LEU A 197 26.59 -7.67 8.90
CA LEU A 197 25.18 -8.02 8.98
C LEU A 197 24.46 -7.29 10.13
N GLY A 198 25.21 -6.75 11.10
CA GLY A 198 24.65 -6.10 12.28
C GLY A 198 23.91 -7.08 13.20
N HIS A 199 23.34 -6.55 14.26
CA HIS A 199 22.46 -7.28 15.18
C HIS A 199 21.58 -6.27 15.95
N GLU A 200 20.34 -6.64 16.27
CA GLU A 200 19.42 -5.80 17.05
C GLU A 200 19.35 -4.35 16.52
N GLN A 201 19.78 -3.37 17.34
CA GLN A 201 19.80 -1.95 16.99
C GLN A 201 21.01 -1.55 16.12
N ILE A 202 21.99 -2.42 15.98
CA ILE A 202 23.16 -2.18 15.14
C ILE A 202 22.83 -2.63 13.71
N PRO A 203 22.81 -1.71 12.74
CA PRO A 203 22.30 -2.02 11.42
C PRO A 203 23.21 -2.93 10.61
N ARG A 204 22.59 -3.74 9.76
CA ARG A 204 23.25 -4.35 8.60
C ARG A 204 23.74 -3.24 7.68
N LEU A 205 25.01 -3.34 7.29
CA LEU A 205 25.67 -2.47 6.31
C LEU A 205 25.93 -3.20 4.99
N ALA A 206 26.01 -4.54 5.02
CA ALA A 206 26.26 -5.35 3.84
C ALA A 206 25.22 -5.12 2.74
N GLY A 207 25.70 -4.81 1.54
CA GLY A 207 24.89 -4.54 0.36
C GLY A 207 24.13 -3.21 0.38
N GLN A 208 24.41 -2.34 1.35
CA GLN A 208 23.83 -1.00 1.36
C GLN A 208 24.44 -0.15 0.23
N LEU A 209 23.70 0.81 -0.27
CA LEU A 209 24.11 1.62 -1.40
C LEU A 209 25.31 2.50 -1.06
N TYR A 210 26.35 2.45 -1.90
CA TYR A 210 27.52 3.32 -1.80
C TYR A 210 27.15 4.81 -1.59
N PRO A 211 26.33 5.44 -2.47
CA PRO A 211 26.03 6.86 -2.30
C PRO A 211 25.20 7.16 -1.05
N TYR A 212 24.43 6.18 -0.56
CA TYR A 212 23.67 6.34 0.68
C TYR A 212 24.61 6.33 1.90
N ILE A 213 25.57 5.37 1.97
CA ILE A 213 26.52 5.31 3.08
C ILE A 213 27.38 6.56 3.10
N VAL A 214 27.91 7.00 1.95
CA VAL A 214 28.70 8.24 1.83
C VAL A 214 27.90 9.44 2.36
N LYS A 215 26.64 9.58 1.93
CA LYS A 215 25.78 10.66 2.38
C LYS A 215 25.54 10.64 3.90
N GLU A 216 25.22 9.47 4.45
CA GLU A 216 24.92 9.32 5.87
C GLU A 216 26.14 9.64 6.74
N LEU A 217 27.31 9.07 6.42
CA LEU A 217 28.55 9.32 7.19
C LEU A 217 29.04 10.76 7.06
N ALA A 218 29.03 11.33 5.87
CA ALA A 218 29.44 12.70 5.63
C ALA A 218 28.54 13.76 6.29
N ASN A 219 27.28 13.42 6.56
CA ASN A 219 26.28 14.35 7.08
C ASN A 219 25.65 13.85 8.39
N TRP A 220 26.34 13.04 9.18
CA TRP A 220 25.77 12.31 10.31
C TRP A 220 24.92 13.19 11.22
N SER A 221 25.44 14.33 11.65
CA SER A 221 24.72 15.25 12.55
C SER A 221 23.41 15.80 11.93
N LYS A 222 23.34 15.94 10.60
CA LYS A 222 22.14 16.42 9.89
C LYS A 222 21.16 15.28 9.62
N GLU A 223 21.68 14.11 9.22
CA GLU A 223 20.87 12.96 8.82
C GLU A 223 20.37 12.14 10.01
N ARG A 224 21.09 12.19 11.13
CA ARG A 224 20.82 11.44 12.36
C ARG A 224 20.54 12.32 13.55
N GLY A 225 20.12 13.55 13.32
CA GLY A 225 19.90 14.56 14.35
C GLY A 225 19.42 13.97 15.67
N GLN A 226 20.11 14.33 16.76
CA GLN A 226 19.80 13.82 18.08
C GLN A 226 18.84 14.76 18.79
N ASN A 227 17.78 14.23 19.33
CA ASN A 227 16.95 14.93 20.28
C ASN A 227 17.55 14.69 21.68
N PRO A 228 18.12 15.71 22.36
CA PRO A 228 18.72 15.52 23.70
C PRO A 228 17.75 14.95 24.73
N ALA A 229 16.45 15.21 24.57
CA ALA A 229 15.41 14.69 25.47
C ALA A 229 15.05 13.21 25.18
N LYS A 230 15.41 12.71 24.00
CA LYS A 230 15.14 11.32 23.58
C LYS A 230 16.32 10.79 22.75
N PRO A 231 17.49 10.59 23.37
CA PRO A 231 18.66 10.05 22.66
C PRO A 231 18.38 8.61 22.21
N ASP A 232 18.98 8.22 21.09
CA ASP A 232 18.99 6.84 20.64
C ASP A 232 20.42 6.35 20.38
N THR A 233 20.56 5.05 20.10
CA THR A 233 21.88 4.41 19.92
C THR A 233 22.70 4.97 18.75
N SER A 234 22.10 5.76 17.86
CA SER A 234 22.82 6.36 16.73
C SER A 234 23.87 7.38 17.15
N PHE A 235 23.80 7.91 18.38
CA PHE A 235 24.81 8.82 18.92
C PHE A 235 26.21 8.17 19.01
N ILE A 236 26.29 6.84 19.20
CA ILE A 236 27.56 6.08 19.26
C ILE A 236 28.35 6.25 17.97
N MET A 237 27.66 6.36 16.83
CA MET A 237 28.30 6.52 15.52
C MET A 237 28.77 7.95 15.22
N ALA A 238 28.34 8.94 15.99
CA ALA A 238 28.70 10.34 15.74
C ALA A 238 30.23 10.59 15.76
N PRO A 239 31.00 10.17 16.80
CA PRO A 239 32.43 10.34 16.80
C PRO A 239 33.11 9.56 15.67
N VAL A 240 32.63 8.37 15.33
CA VAL A 240 33.18 7.57 14.22
C VAL A 240 33.00 8.30 12.88
N ALA A 241 31.77 8.77 12.61
CA ALA A 241 31.46 9.48 11.37
C ALA A 241 32.23 10.80 11.23
N HIS A 242 32.46 11.51 12.35
CA HIS A 242 33.21 12.79 12.34
C HIS A 242 34.72 12.62 12.22
N SER A 243 35.27 11.48 12.63
CA SER A 243 36.71 11.21 12.60
C SER A 243 37.20 10.66 11.26
N LEU A 244 36.30 10.14 10.42
CA LEU A 244 36.65 9.64 9.10
C LEU A 244 36.82 10.79 8.10
N THR A 245 37.92 10.74 7.34
CA THR A 245 38.11 11.62 6.18
C THR A 245 37.21 11.22 5.03
N LYS A 246 36.96 12.15 4.11
CA LYS A 246 36.13 11.85 2.92
C LYS A 246 36.64 10.65 2.12
N PRO A 247 37.95 10.48 1.81
CA PRO A 247 38.45 9.27 1.14
C PRO A 247 38.18 7.98 1.93
N GLN A 248 38.28 8.01 3.25
CA GLN A 248 38.02 6.84 4.10
C GLN A 248 36.51 6.48 4.09
N VAL A 249 35.62 7.48 4.15
CA VAL A 249 34.18 7.28 4.00
C VAL A 249 33.85 6.66 2.65
N GLU A 250 34.44 7.16 1.57
CA GLU A 250 34.23 6.61 0.21
C GLU A 250 34.75 5.18 0.10
N ALA A 251 35.92 4.89 0.67
CA ALA A 251 36.50 3.54 0.63
C ALA A 251 35.64 2.52 1.40
N VAL A 252 35.27 2.81 2.67
CA VAL A 252 34.44 1.88 3.45
C VAL A 252 33.06 1.71 2.85
N ALA A 253 32.47 2.75 2.30
CA ALA A 253 31.19 2.68 1.59
C ALA A 253 31.28 1.80 0.33
N ALA A 254 32.40 1.87 -0.41
CA ALA A 254 32.63 1.02 -1.58
C ALA A 254 32.68 -0.46 -1.19
N TYR A 255 33.46 -0.82 -0.20
CA TYR A 255 33.54 -2.20 0.32
C TYR A 255 32.15 -2.73 0.72
N LEU A 256 31.45 -2.02 1.61
CA LEU A 256 30.14 -2.42 2.13
C LEU A 256 29.08 -2.61 1.02
N SER A 257 29.16 -1.85 -0.07
CA SER A 257 28.19 -1.93 -1.15
C SER A 257 28.24 -3.22 -1.97
N TYR A 258 29.32 -3.97 -1.88
CA TYR A 258 29.50 -5.25 -2.58
C TYR A 258 29.28 -6.48 -1.69
N LEU A 259 29.26 -6.32 -0.36
CA LEU A 259 28.98 -7.42 0.56
C LEU A 259 27.57 -7.97 0.37
N LYS A 260 27.40 -9.29 0.63
CA LYS A 260 26.12 -9.98 0.49
C LYS A 260 25.39 -10.12 1.81
#